data_d726c98583fac72ff816c66001531a3e
#
_entry.id   d726c98583fac72ff816c66001531a3e
#
_cell.length_a   1.000
_cell.length_b   1.000
_cell.length_c   1.000
_cell.angle_alpha   90.00
_cell.angle_beta   90.00
_cell.angle_gamma   90.00
#
_symmetry.space_group_name_H-M   'P 1'
#
loop_
_entity.id
_entity.type
_entity.pdbx_description
1 polymer ?
#
loop_
_entity_poly.entity_id
_entity_poly.type
_entity_poly.pdbx_seq_one_letter_code
_entity_poly.pdbx_strand_id
1 'polypeptide(L)'
;MEYFEEIQDRVILIGVQADRGDDMEESLDELGELAATAGAAVAGRIIQNREAVHPGTYIGKGKIEEVKGLLYALDANGVICDDELSPAQMNNLERELECKVMDRTLLILDIFAKRAVTSEGKIQVELAQLRYRSARLVGLRSSLSRLGGGIGTRGPGEKKLETDRRLIRNRISALKQELSQVEKHRELIRSRRAVGNLKTAAIVGYTNAGKSTLLNTLTGDSVLSEDKLFATLDPTTRLLTLDDGQQLLLTDTVGFIRKLPHNLVEAFKSTLEEAKYADYIIHVVDASNPQAEMQMHIVYETLKELGALGKKTITLFNKQDRVSGESFRDLRADHTLKISARTGEGLEEFKQLLSEILAEGQIYMERLFPYSEAGQIQLIREYGQLLSEEYTEGGIAVKARVPREIYPKVT
;
A
#
# COMPACT_ATOMS: atom_id res chain seq x y z
N MET A 1 -29.90 -28.11 8.58
CA MET A 1 -28.70 -27.37 8.17
C MET A 1 -27.96 -27.07 9.44
N GLU A 2 -26.94 -27.86 9.78
CA GLU A 2 -26.04 -27.55 10.87
C GLU A 2 -25.19 -26.36 10.42
N TYR A 3 -25.36 -25.22 11.08
CA TYR A 3 -24.43 -24.11 10.98
C TYR A 3 -23.11 -24.59 11.61
N PHE A 4 -22.12 -24.91 10.78
CA PHE A 4 -20.76 -24.95 11.25
C PHE A 4 -20.41 -23.51 11.66
N GLU A 5 -20.38 -23.23 12.95
CA GLU A 5 -19.72 -22.02 13.47
C GLU A 5 -18.29 -22.08 12.96
N GLU A 6 -17.89 -21.13 12.11
CA GLU A 6 -16.49 -20.95 11.76
C GLU A 6 -15.76 -20.67 13.08
N ILE A 7 -14.94 -21.63 13.51
CA ILE A 7 -14.10 -21.47 14.71
C ILE A 7 -13.17 -20.29 14.42
N GLN A 8 -13.45 -19.16 15.03
CA GLN A 8 -12.60 -17.98 14.90
C GLN A 8 -11.24 -18.26 15.54
N ASP A 9 -10.15 -18.08 14.77
CA ASP A 9 -8.79 -18.23 15.29
C ASP A 9 -8.58 -17.25 16.46
N ARG A 10 -8.25 -17.75 17.65
CA ARG A 10 -7.92 -16.99 18.86
C ARG A 10 -6.42 -17.01 19.04
N VAL A 11 -5.80 -15.85 19.01
CA VAL A 11 -4.34 -15.74 18.91
C VAL A 11 -3.73 -14.93 20.05
N ILE A 12 -2.49 -15.28 20.41
CA ILE A 12 -1.65 -14.47 21.30
C ILE A 12 -0.63 -13.74 20.44
N LEU A 13 -0.50 -12.43 20.64
CA LEU A 13 0.50 -11.61 19.99
C LEU A 13 1.81 -11.65 20.78
N ILE A 14 2.94 -11.80 20.06
CA ILE A 14 4.27 -11.89 20.66
C ILE A 14 5.19 -10.84 20.05
N GLY A 15 5.75 -9.98 20.90
CA GLY A 15 6.75 -8.99 20.50
C GLY A 15 8.06 -9.15 21.28
N VAL A 16 9.17 -8.80 20.65
CA VAL A 16 10.49 -8.72 21.29
C VAL A 16 10.99 -7.28 21.20
N GLN A 17 11.07 -6.62 22.34
CA GLN A 17 11.62 -5.26 22.43
C GLN A 17 13.13 -5.34 22.58
N ALA A 18 13.83 -5.08 21.46
CA ALA A 18 15.29 -5.14 21.40
C ALA A 18 15.95 -3.81 21.78
N ASP A 19 15.31 -2.68 21.55
CA ASP A 19 15.82 -1.35 21.83
C ASP A 19 14.84 -0.54 22.70
N ARG A 20 15.39 0.36 23.52
CA ARG A 20 14.54 1.21 24.42
C ARG A 20 13.77 2.30 23.67
N GLY A 21 14.06 2.52 22.39
CA GLY A 21 13.40 3.52 21.55
C GLY A 21 12.25 2.96 20.70
N ASP A 22 12.04 1.65 20.68
CA ASP A 22 10.97 1.01 19.91
C ASP A 22 9.75 0.82 20.81
N ASP A 23 8.63 1.45 20.45
CA ASP A 23 7.38 1.25 21.20
C ASP A 23 6.72 -0.05 20.76
N MET A 24 7.02 -1.13 21.49
CA MET A 24 6.53 -2.46 21.21
C MET A 24 5.03 -2.60 21.48
N GLU A 25 4.50 -1.86 22.46
CA GLU A 25 3.05 -1.87 22.76
C GLU A 25 2.27 -1.38 21.54
N GLU A 26 2.68 -0.27 20.94
CA GLU A 26 2.06 0.25 19.74
C GLU A 26 2.24 -0.66 18.52
N SER A 27 3.41 -1.33 18.41
CA SER A 27 3.61 -2.32 17.34
C SER A 27 2.66 -3.50 17.48
N LEU A 28 2.38 -3.92 18.71
CA LEU A 28 1.40 -4.97 18.99
C LEU A 28 -0.05 -4.48 18.87
N ASP A 29 -0.34 -3.20 19.09
CA ASP A 29 -1.64 -2.62 18.77
C ASP A 29 -1.92 -2.72 17.27
N GLU A 30 -0.98 -2.29 16.44
CA GLU A 30 -1.09 -2.40 14.98
C GLU A 30 -1.17 -3.88 14.53
N LEU A 31 -0.38 -4.78 15.13
CA LEU A 31 -0.47 -6.22 14.86
C LEU A 31 -1.85 -6.79 15.23
N GLY A 32 -2.46 -6.27 16.29
CA GLY A 32 -3.83 -6.62 16.70
C GLY A 32 -4.87 -6.20 15.67
N GLU A 33 -4.75 -4.99 15.11
CA GLU A 33 -5.61 -4.53 14.02
C GLU A 33 -5.43 -5.37 12.74
N LEU A 34 -4.19 -5.80 12.44
CA LEU A 34 -3.91 -6.73 11.34
C LEU A 34 -4.58 -8.08 11.59
N ALA A 35 -4.45 -8.64 12.79
CA ALA A 35 -5.08 -9.91 13.17
C ALA A 35 -6.61 -9.83 13.04
N ALA A 36 -7.23 -8.76 13.54
CA ALA A 36 -8.66 -8.52 13.39
C ALA A 36 -9.08 -8.38 11.91
N THR A 37 -8.28 -7.71 11.09
CA THR A 37 -8.51 -7.59 9.64
C THR A 37 -8.44 -8.95 8.94
N ALA A 38 -7.56 -9.84 9.39
CA ALA A 38 -7.46 -11.21 8.90
C ALA A 38 -8.60 -12.12 9.40
N GLY A 39 -9.37 -11.67 10.41
CA GLY A 39 -10.49 -12.42 10.99
C GLY A 39 -10.14 -13.19 12.26
N ALA A 40 -8.95 -12.97 12.84
CA ALA A 40 -8.55 -13.57 14.11
C ALA A 40 -8.91 -12.69 15.31
N ALA A 41 -9.24 -13.31 16.44
CA ALA A 41 -9.46 -12.62 17.71
C ALA A 41 -8.19 -12.62 18.56
N VAL A 42 -7.76 -11.46 19.01
CA VAL A 42 -6.61 -11.33 19.92
C VAL A 42 -7.05 -11.70 21.34
N ALA A 43 -6.55 -12.82 21.85
CA ALA A 43 -6.85 -13.31 23.19
C ALA A 43 -5.88 -12.72 24.24
N GLY A 44 -4.63 -12.44 23.87
CA GLY A 44 -3.62 -11.90 24.79
C GLY A 44 -2.39 -11.37 24.06
N ARG A 45 -1.50 -10.73 24.83
CA ARG A 45 -0.24 -10.15 24.32
C ARG A 45 0.91 -10.49 25.24
N ILE A 46 2.07 -10.68 24.70
CA ILE A 46 3.32 -10.92 25.44
C ILE A 46 4.43 -10.10 24.81
N ILE A 47 5.13 -9.35 25.64
CA ILE A 47 6.37 -8.65 25.26
C ILE A 47 7.53 -9.29 26.03
N GLN A 48 8.62 -9.51 25.31
CA GLN A 48 9.89 -9.88 25.91
C GLN A 48 10.92 -8.77 25.69
N ASN A 49 11.41 -8.16 26.76
CA ASN A 49 12.54 -7.24 26.70
C ASN A 49 13.83 -8.04 26.59
N ARG A 50 14.61 -7.79 25.53
CA ARG A 50 15.86 -8.51 25.24
C ARG A 50 16.73 -7.66 24.33
N GLU A 51 18.06 -7.76 24.44
CA GLU A 51 18.98 -7.04 23.54
C GLU A 51 18.89 -7.49 22.07
N ALA A 52 18.47 -8.73 21.82
CA ALA A 52 18.25 -9.29 20.49
C ALA A 52 17.25 -10.45 20.53
N VAL A 53 16.58 -10.69 19.41
CA VAL A 53 15.71 -11.85 19.22
C VAL A 53 16.49 -13.17 19.39
N HIS A 54 15.85 -14.18 19.99
CA HIS A 54 16.50 -15.48 20.15
C HIS A 54 16.67 -16.16 18.78
N PRO A 55 17.90 -16.57 18.38
CA PRO A 55 18.15 -17.06 17.02
C PRO A 55 17.41 -18.35 16.68
N GLY A 56 17.08 -19.18 17.68
CA GLY A 56 16.41 -20.46 17.48
C GLY A 56 14.91 -20.46 17.65
N THR A 57 14.37 -19.57 18.50
CA THR A 57 12.96 -19.61 18.91
C THR A 57 12.30 -18.23 18.99
N TYR A 58 12.95 -17.17 18.48
CA TYR A 58 12.47 -15.78 18.55
C TYR A 58 12.40 -15.24 19.98
N ILE A 59 11.79 -15.96 20.92
CA ILE A 59 11.71 -15.67 22.36
C ILE A 59 12.50 -16.69 23.18
N GLY A 60 12.84 -16.36 24.41
CA GLY A 60 13.58 -17.25 25.32
C GLY A 60 12.70 -18.35 25.91
N LYS A 61 13.35 -19.44 26.40
CA LYS A 61 12.66 -20.62 26.92
C LYS A 61 11.65 -20.32 28.03
N GLY A 62 11.99 -19.46 29.00
CA GLY A 62 11.05 -19.07 30.04
C GLY A 62 9.81 -18.35 29.51
N LYS A 63 9.97 -17.54 28.45
CA LYS A 63 8.85 -16.87 27.81
C LYS A 63 7.99 -17.84 26.98
N ILE A 64 8.58 -18.91 26.43
CA ILE A 64 7.81 -19.98 25.77
C ILE A 64 6.86 -20.67 26.75
N GLU A 65 7.32 -20.97 27.96
CA GLU A 65 6.46 -21.58 28.98
C GLU A 65 5.33 -20.65 29.44
N GLU A 66 5.60 -19.35 29.51
CA GLU A 66 4.57 -18.33 29.79
C GLU A 66 3.51 -18.28 28.66
N VAL A 67 3.95 -18.33 27.37
CA VAL A 67 3.05 -18.39 26.20
C VAL A 67 2.19 -19.65 26.25
N LYS A 68 2.75 -20.83 26.58
CA LYS A 68 1.99 -22.08 26.73
C LYS A 68 0.90 -21.95 27.81
N GLY A 69 1.27 -21.36 28.95
CA GLY A 69 0.32 -21.11 30.03
C GLY A 69 -0.85 -20.21 29.59
N LEU A 70 -0.54 -19.17 28.80
CA LEU A 70 -1.56 -18.25 28.26
C LEU A 70 -2.41 -18.90 27.17
N LEU A 71 -1.83 -19.70 26.28
CA LEU A 71 -2.59 -20.45 25.27
C LEU A 71 -3.66 -21.31 25.91
N TYR A 72 -3.30 -22.02 26.98
CA TYR A 72 -4.24 -22.84 27.74
C TYR A 72 -5.28 -22.00 28.51
N ALA A 73 -4.83 -20.99 29.24
CA ALA A 73 -5.70 -20.17 30.10
C ALA A 73 -6.73 -19.35 29.31
N LEU A 74 -6.37 -18.90 28.10
CA LEU A 74 -7.20 -18.05 27.23
C LEU A 74 -7.89 -18.83 26.11
N ASP A 75 -7.77 -20.15 26.09
CA ASP A 75 -8.30 -21.01 25.04
C ASP A 75 -7.91 -20.49 23.63
N ALA A 76 -6.62 -20.15 23.47
CA ALA A 76 -6.08 -19.65 22.23
C ALA A 76 -5.44 -20.80 21.41
N ASN A 77 -5.63 -20.79 20.09
CA ASN A 77 -5.22 -21.87 19.18
C ASN A 77 -4.03 -21.50 18.29
N GLY A 78 -3.47 -20.30 18.45
CA GLY A 78 -2.32 -19.85 17.68
C GLY A 78 -1.59 -18.66 18.27
N VAL A 79 -0.42 -18.37 17.71
CA VAL A 79 0.37 -17.19 18.04
C VAL A 79 0.77 -16.41 16.80
N ILE A 80 0.90 -15.10 16.93
CA ILE A 80 1.39 -14.22 15.87
C ILE A 80 2.58 -13.44 16.41
N CYS A 81 3.73 -13.54 15.74
CA CYS A 81 4.94 -12.81 16.07
C CYS A 81 5.01 -11.49 15.28
N ASP A 82 5.47 -10.42 15.94
CA ASP A 82 5.52 -9.07 15.37
C ASP A 82 6.62 -8.88 14.30
N ASP A 83 7.64 -9.72 14.31
CA ASP A 83 8.73 -9.68 13.34
C ASP A 83 8.65 -10.87 12.38
N GLU A 84 9.32 -10.75 11.21
CA GLU A 84 9.47 -11.87 10.30
C GLU A 84 10.34 -12.96 10.92
N LEU A 85 9.83 -14.17 10.99
CA LEU A 85 10.53 -15.34 11.55
C LEU A 85 11.40 -16.03 10.51
N SER A 86 12.59 -16.44 10.91
CA SER A 86 13.35 -17.39 10.12
C SER A 86 12.63 -18.75 10.10
N PRO A 87 12.86 -19.57 9.06
CA PRO A 87 12.28 -20.92 8.98
C PRO A 87 12.55 -21.79 10.23
N ALA A 88 13.74 -21.63 10.81
CA ALA A 88 14.12 -22.37 12.02
C ALA A 88 13.34 -21.89 13.25
N GLN A 89 13.18 -20.58 13.41
CA GLN A 89 12.41 -20.01 14.52
C GLN A 89 10.95 -20.46 14.46
N MET A 90 10.32 -20.36 13.28
CA MET A 90 8.94 -20.77 13.09
C MET A 90 8.73 -22.25 13.45
N ASN A 91 9.51 -23.16 12.85
CA ASN A 91 9.40 -24.60 13.12
C ASN A 91 9.68 -24.96 14.58
N ASN A 92 10.64 -24.29 15.22
CA ASN A 92 10.95 -24.53 16.62
C ASN A 92 9.83 -24.05 17.53
N LEU A 93 9.26 -22.85 17.25
CA LEU A 93 8.11 -22.35 18.01
C LEU A 93 6.88 -23.24 17.86
N GLU A 94 6.53 -23.65 16.61
CA GLU A 94 5.40 -24.57 16.37
C GLU A 94 5.56 -25.87 17.14
N ARG A 95 6.78 -26.44 17.15
CA ARG A 95 7.06 -27.67 17.90
C ARG A 95 6.99 -27.48 19.41
N GLU A 96 7.51 -26.35 19.92
CA GLU A 96 7.50 -26.07 21.36
C GLU A 96 6.11 -25.69 21.87
N LEU A 97 5.36 -24.89 21.11
CA LEU A 97 4.04 -24.39 21.51
C LEU A 97 2.89 -25.34 21.13
N GLU A 98 3.14 -26.32 20.26
CA GLU A 98 2.14 -27.26 19.72
C GLU A 98 0.91 -26.57 19.12
N CYS A 99 1.07 -25.36 18.59
CA CYS A 99 0.01 -24.57 17.97
C CYS A 99 0.48 -23.92 16.66
N LYS A 100 -0.47 -23.34 15.91
CA LYS A 100 -0.17 -22.58 14.71
C LYS A 100 0.64 -21.34 15.05
N VAL A 101 1.77 -21.14 14.35
CA VAL A 101 2.61 -19.94 14.47
C VAL A 101 2.56 -19.16 13.17
N MET A 102 2.26 -17.88 13.27
CA MET A 102 2.33 -16.95 12.16
C MET A 102 3.31 -15.82 12.49
N ASP A 103 3.83 -15.18 11.48
CA ASP A 103 4.56 -13.92 11.61
C ASP A 103 3.81 -12.78 10.92
N ARG A 104 4.24 -11.55 11.15
CA ARG A 104 3.64 -10.35 10.54
C ARG A 104 3.58 -10.47 9.02
N THR A 105 4.60 -11.02 8.38
CA THR A 105 4.67 -11.19 6.92
C THR A 105 3.57 -12.11 6.40
N LEU A 106 3.38 -13.26 7.04
CA LEU A 106 2.34 -14.22 6.65
C LEU A 106 0.95 -13.65 6.87
N LEU A 107 0.74 -12.93 7.97
CA LEU A 107 -0.53 -12.27 8.28
C LEU A 107 -0.90 -11.21 7.22
N ILE A 108 0.05 -10.37 6.82
CA ILE A 108 -0.16 -9.37 5.75
C ILE A 108 -0.47 -10.08 4.42
N LEU A 109 0.24 -11.15 4.09
CA LEU A 109 -0.02 -11.95 2.89
C LEU A 109 -1.42 -12.57 2.87
N ASP A 110 -1.93 -13.00 4.02
CA ASP A 110 -3.30 -13.54 4.15
C ASP A 110 -4.35 -12.44 3.93
N ILE A 111 -4.13 -11.25 4.50
CA ILE A 111 -5.01 -10.08 4.26
C ILE A 111 -5.04 -9.75 2.77
N PHE A 112 -3.88 -9.69 2.13
CA PHE A 112 -3.77 -9.37 0.72
C PHE A 112 -4.41 -10.43 -0.18
N ALA A 113 -4.30 -11.71 0.16
CA ALA A 113 -4.94 -12.78 -0.59
C ALA A 113 -6.49 -12.67 -0.58
N LYS A 114 -7.05 -12.19 0.53
CA LYS A 114 -8.50 -11.94 0.66
C LYS A 114 -8.95 -10.67 -0.07
N ARG A 115 -8.05 -9.67 -0.24
CA ARG A 115 -8.37 -8.35 -0.80
C ARG A 115 -8.05 -8.21 -2.29
N ALA A 116 -7.20 -9.04 -2.86
CA ALA A 116 -6.83 -8.99 -4.27
C ALA A 116 -8.04 -9.30 -5.18
N VAL A 117 -8.51 -8.30 -5.90
CA VAL A 117 -9.65 -8.42 -6.83
C VAL A 117 -9.15 -8.54 -8.25
N THR A 118 -8.18 -7.69 -8.65
CA THR A 118 -7.64 -7.67 -10.01
C THR A 118 -6.80 -8.90 -10.33
N SER A 119 -6.69 -9.25 -11.61
CA SER A 119 -5.81 -10.32 -12.06
C SER A 119 -4.35 -10.04 -11.68
N GLU A 120 -3.92 -8.78 -11.80
CA GLU A 120 -2.57 -8.36 -11.42
C GLU A 120 -2.32 -8.51 -9.91
N GLY A 121 -3.21 -7.99 -9.07
CA GLY A 121 -3.11 -8.13 -7.62
C GLY A 121 -3.06 -9.60 -7.18
N LYS A 122 -3.87 -10.47 -7.78
CA LYS A 122 -3.85 -11.92 -7.52
C LYS A 122 -2.51 -12.56 -7.89
N ILE A 123 -1.94 -12.23 -9.06
CA ILE A 123 -0.63 -12.72 -9.52
C ILE A 123 0.48 -12.26 -8.54
N GLN A 124 0.44 -11.00 -8.12
CA GLN A 124 1.43 -10.44 -7.18
C GLN A 124 1.37 -11.09 -5.81
N VAL A 125 0.17 -11.27 -5.26
CA VAL A 125 -0.02 -11.94 -3.97
C VAL A 125 0.43 -13.40 -4.04
N GLU A 126 0.05 -14.15 -5.08
CA GLU A 126 0.48 -15.54 -5.28
C GLU A 126 2.01 -15.61 -5.39
N LEU A 127 2.62 -14.69 -6.13
CA LEU A 127 4.07 -14.61 -6.27
C LEU A 127 4.77 -14.36 -4.93
N ALA A 128 4.26 -13.44 -4.11
CA ALA A 128 4.78 -13.14 -2.78
C ALA A 128 4.63 -14.35 -1.83
N GLN A 129 3.47 -15.00 -1.82
CA GLN A 129 3.23 -16.20 -1.02
C GLN A 129 4.17 -17.35 -1.42
N LEU A 130 4.38 -17.57 -2.71
CA LEU A 130 5.29 -18.61 -3.20
C LEU A 130 6.76 -18.32 -2.85
N ARG A 131 7.19 -17.04 -2.93
CA ARG A 131 8.53 -16.62 -2.50
C ARG A 131 8.72 -16.86 -1.00
N TYR A 132 7.75 -16.43 -0.18
CA TYR A 132 7.75 -16.67 1.26
C TYR A 132 7.84 -18.17 1.60
N ARG A 133 7.02 -19.01 0.97
CA ARG A 133 7.06 -20.47 1.14
C ARG A 133 8.38 -21.07 0.65
N SER A 134 8.89 -20.63 -0.50
CA SER A 134 10.15 -21.13 -1.07
C SER A 134 11.35 -20.90 -0.14
N ALA A 135 11.43 -19.72 0.49
CA ALA A 135 12.48 -19.42 1.46
C ALA A 135 12.43 -20.38 2.68
N ARG A 136 11.23 -20.73 3.12
CA ARG A 136 11.02 -21.64 4.27
C ARG A 136 11.30 -23.12 3.96
N LEU A 137 11.05 -23.57 2.76
CA LEU A 137 11.43 -24.93 2.33
C LEU A 137 12.96 -25.13 2.27
N VAL A 138 13.75 -24.07 2.15
CA VAL A 138 15.22 -24.14 2.22
C VAL A 138 15.69 -24.47 3.63
N GLY A 139 15.06 -23.91 4.67
CA GLY A 139 15.42 -24.16 6.07
C GLY A 139 15.13 -25.57 6.57
N LEU A 140 14.07 -26.21 6.06
CA LEU A 140 13.69 -27.58 6.42
C LEU A 140 14.74 -28.63 6.02
N ARG A 141 15.50 -28.39 4.94
CA ARG A 141 16.56 -29.35 4.51
C ARG A 141 17.70 -29.43 5.51
N SER A 142 18.10 -28.32 6.11
CA SER A 142 19.22 -28.33 7.06
C SER A 142 18.89 -29.03 8.39
N SER A 143 17.61 -29.09 8.75
CA SER A 143 17.16 -29.88 9.94
C SER A 143 17.00 -31.36 9.65
N LEU A 144 16.51 -31.70 8.45
CA LEU A 144 16.34 -33.11 8.04
C LEU A 144 17.67 -33.82 7.70
N SER A 145 18.64 -33.07 7.12
CA SER A 145 19.95 -33.64 6.81
C SER A 145 20.82 -33.91 8.04
N ARG A 146 20.53 -33.29 9.19
CA ARG A 146 21.19 -33.58 10.47
C ARG A 146 20.67 -34.87 11.16
N LEU A 147 19.48 -35.34 10.77
CA LEU A 147 18.84 -36.55 11.35
C LEU A 147 19.08 -37.79 10.52
N GLY A 148 19.57 -37.70 9.28
CA GLY A 148 19.86 -38.82 8.39
C GLY A 148 21.36 -39.06 8.24
N GLY A 149 21.97 -39.88 9.08
CA GLY A 149 23.35 -40.30 8.92
C GLY A 149 23.53 -41.19 7.68
N GLY A 150 24.43 -40.79 6.79
CA GLY A 150 24.90 -41.64 5.67
C GLY A 150 25.22 -40.83 4.42
N ILE A 151 26.48 -40.84 4.00
CA ILE A 151 26.95 -40.26 2.75
C ILE A 151 26.32 -41.04 1.58
N GLY A 152 25.39 -40.41 0.83
CA GLY A 152 24.93 -40.93 -0.45
C GLY A 152 23.49 -41.42 -0.59
N THR A 153 22.67 -41.48 0.46
CA THR A 153 21.26 -41.90 0.37
C THR A 153 20.31 -40.72 0.53
N ARG A 154 19.78 -40.24 -0.58
CA ARG A 154 18.64 -39.29 -0.57
C ARG A 154 17.39 -40.04 -0.10
N GLY A 155 16.91 -39.69 1.10
CA GLY A 155 15.67 -40.26 1.64
C GLY A 155 14.43 -39.83 0.84
N PRO A 156 13.30 -40.57 0.94
CA PRO A 156 12.04 -40.25 0.23
C PRO A 156 11.53 -38.84 0.54
N GLY A 157 11.78 -38.28 1.74
CA GLY A 157 11.46 -36.92 2.12
C GLY A 157 12.27 -35.85 1.37
N GLU A 158 13.54 -36.09 1.08
CA GLU A 158 14.37 -35.16 0.29
C GLU A 158 13.91 -35.08 -1.17
N LYS A 159 13.49 -36.21 -1.78
CA LYS A 159 12.94 -36.21 -3.15
C LYS A 159 11.63 -35.44 -3.23
N LYS A 160 10.76 -35.56 -2.23
CA LYS A 160 9.51 -34.80 -2.16
C LYS A 160 9.77 -33.31 -2.05
N LEU A 161 10.64 -32.87 -1.13
CA LEU A 161 11.03 -31.48 -0.98
C LEU A 161 11.67 -30.88 -2.25
N GLU A 162 12.48 -31.65 -2.98
CA GLU A 162 13.10 -31.21 -4.22
C GLU A 162 12.05 -31.07 -5.34
N THR A 163 11.07 -31.95 -5.39
CA THR A 163 9.93 -31.85 -6.32
C THR A 163 9.08 -30.63 -6.02
N ASP A 164 8.72 -30.40 -4.77
CA ASP A 164 7.92 -29.25 -4.33
C ASP A 164 8.64 -27.92 -4.66
N ARG A 165 9.94 -27.86 -4.41
CA ARG A 165 10.77 -26.71 -4.79
C ARG A 165 10.78 -26.45 -6.29
N ARG A 166 10.89 -27.49 -7.09
CA ARG A 166 10.87 -27.38 -8.55
C ARG A 166 9.53 -26.86 -9.03
N LEU A 167 8.43 -27.38 -8.49
CA LEU A 167 7.08 -26.90 -8.81
C LEU A 167 6.90 -25.43 -8.45
N ILE A 168 7.30 -25.02 -7.24
CA ILE A 168 7.23 -23.63 -6.80
C ILE A 168 8.07 -22.71 -7.68
N ARG A 169 9.31 -23.08 -8.04
CA ARG A 169 10.16 -22.28 -8.93
C ARG A 169 9.55 -22.13 -10.32
N ASN A 170 9.00 -23.21 -10.88
CA ASN A 170 8.33 -23.16 -12.17
C ASN A 170 7.12 -22.23 -12.14
N ARG A 171 6.31 -22.30 -11.07
CA ARG A 171 5.15 -21.42 -10.90
C ARG A 171 5.57 -19.96 -10.74
N ILE A 172 6.63 -19.68 -9.95
CA ILE A 172 7.21 -18.32 -9.82
C ILE A 172 7.67 -17.79 -11.19
N SER A 173 8.31 -18.64 -12.01
CA SER A 173 8.74 -18.22 -13.36
C SER A 173 7.57 -17.91 -14.27
N ALA A 174 6.52 -18.73 -14.24
CA ALA A 174 5.30 -18.49 -15.03
C ALA A 174 4.61 -17.18 -14.59
N LEU A 175 4.41 -16.98 -13.30
CA LEU A 175 3.79 -15.75 -12.76
C LEU A 175 4.59 -14.49 -13.10
N LYS A 176 5.92 -14.55 -13.08
CA LYS A 176 6.77 -13.43 -13.51
C LYS A 176 6.57 -13.09 -14.99
N GLN A 177 6.39 -14.07 -15.86
CA GLN A 177 6.10 -13.84 -17.28
C GLN A 177 4.72 -13.23 -17.47
N GLU A 178 3.71 -13.73 -16.75
CA GLU A 178 2.35 -13.16 -16.77
C GLU A 178 2.37 -11.69 -16.30
N LEU A 179 3.05 -11.40 -15.18
CA LEU A 179 3.18 -10.04 -14.65
C LEU A 179 3.86 -9.09 -15.65
N SER A 180 4.95 -9.54 -16.30
CA SER A 180 5.65 -8.74 -17.31
C SER A 180 4.77 -8.37 -18.51
N GLN A 181 3.81 -9.22 -18.89
CA GLN A 181 2.85 -8.89 -19.95
C GLN A 181 1.85 -7.82 -19.48
N VAL A 182 1.40 -7.90 -18.24
CA VAL A 182 0.49 -6.89 -17.64
C VAL A 182 1.20 -5.53 -17.54
N GLU A 183 2.46 -5.51 -17.10
CA GLU A 183 3.29 -4.29 -17.02
C GLU A 183 3.44 -3.61 -18.39
N LYS A 184 3.75 -4.36 -19.45
CA LYS A 184 3.84 -3.83 -20.83
C LYS A 184 2.52 -3.23 -21.30
N HIS A 185 1.39 -3.87 -20.99
CA HIS A 185 0.07 -3.35 -21.35
C HIS A 185 -0.21 -2.02 -20.60
N ARG A 186 0.15 -1.96 -19.32
CA ARG A 186 0.03 -0.74 -18.50
C ARG A 186 0.90 0.41 -19.06
N GLU A 187 2.14 0.15 -19.47
CA GLU A 187 2.99 1.14 -20.10
C GLU A 187 2.37 1.73 -21.38
N LEU A 188 1.74 0.88 -22.21
CA LEU A 188 1.01 1.33 -23.40
C LEU A 188 -0.19 2.23 -23.05
N ILE A 189 -0.92 1.91 -21.98
CA ILE A 189 -2.03 2.75 -21.53
C ILE A 189 -1.48 4.09 -20.99
N ARG A 190 -0.41 4.07 -20.20
CA ARG A 190 0.24 5.29 -19.67
C ARG A 190 0.75 6.20 -20.79
N SER A 191 1.43 5.64 -21.80
CA SER A 191 1.92 6.43 -22.93
C SER A 191 0.78 7.11 -23.70
N ARG A 192 -0.38 6.45 -23.85
CA ARG A 192 -1.57 7.07 -24.45
C ARG A 192 -2.16 8.19 -23.58
N ARG A 193 -2.15 8.05 -22.26
CA ARG A 193 -2.61 9.10 -21.32
C ARG A 193 -1.68 10.31 -21.35
N ALA A 194 -0.37 10.09 -21.47
CA ALA A 194 0.62 11.17 -21.56
C ALA A 194 0.40 12.06 -22.79
N VAL A 195 -0.08 11.50 -23.91
CA VAL A 195 -0.45 12.27 -25.12
C VAL A 195 -1.62 13.21 -24.85
N GLY A 196 -2.53 12.87 -23.92
CA GLY A 196 -3.68 13.71 -23.56
C GLY A 196 -3.37 14.84 -22.57
N ASN A 197 -2.13 15.04 -22.17
CA ASN A 197 -1.65 16.08 -21.21
C ASN A 197 -2.43 16.13 -19.88
N LEU A 198 -3.12 15.03 -19.51
CA LEU A 198 -3.88 14.93 -18.27
C LEU A 198 -2.94 14.63 -17.11
N LYS A 199 -2.85 15.56 -16.16
CA LYS A 199 -2.01 15.41 -14.97
C LYS A 199 -2.51 14.31 -14.05
N THR A 200 -1.58 13.69 -13.32
CA THR A 200 -1.85 12.58 -12.43
C THR A 200 -1.35 12.88 -11.02
N ALA A 201 -2.12 12.52 -10.01
CA ALA A 201 -1.70 12.58 -8.62
C ALA A 201 -1.93 11.24 -7.92
N ALA A 202 -0.91 10.77 -7.20
CA ALA A 202 -1.01 9.58 -6.38
C ALA A 202 -1.34 9.96 -4.94
N ILE A 203 -2.39 9.35 -4.39
CA ILE A 203 -2.76 9.48 -2.99
C ILE A 203 -2.00 8.41 -2.22
N VAL A 204 -1.06 8.85 -1.39
CA VAL A 204 -0.20 8.00 -0.57
C VAL A 204 -0.41 8.29 0.92
N GLY A 205 -0.02 7.38 1.77
CA GLY A 205 -0.13 7.55 3.22
C GLY A 205 -0.20 6.22 3.94
N TYR A 206 -0.15 6.28 5.25
CA TYR A 206 -0.21 5.11 6.09
C TYR A 206 -1.55 4.36 5.94
N THR A 207 -1.59 3.07 6.32
CA THR A 207 -2.86 2.32 6.34
C THR A 207 -3.85 3.03 7.25
N ASN A 208 -5.14 3.02 6.87
CA ASN A 208 -6.21 3.67 7.61
C ASN A 208 -6.08 5.20 7.78
N ALA A 209 -5.20 5.90 7.04
CA ALA A 209 -5.12 7.37 7.08
C ALA A 209 -6.32 8.08 6.41
N GLY A 210 -7.17 7.35 5.69
CA GLY A 210 -8.37 7.87 5.04
C GLY A 210 -8.21 8.18 3.54
N LYS A 211 -7.25 7.55 2.86
CA LYS A 211 -6.98 7.74 1.42
C LYS A 211 -8.19 7.45 0.53
N SER A 212 -8.79 6.28 0.68
CA SER A 212 -9.95 5.84 -0.10
C SER A 212 -11.19 6.68 0.22
N THR A 213 -11.35 7.11 1.48
CA THR A 213 -12.41 8.05 1.88
C THR A 213 -12.24 9.39 1.18
N LEU A 214 -11.01 9.91 1.14
CA LEU A 214 -10.69 11.15 0.45
C LEU A 214 -11.03 11.06 -1.05
N LEU A 215 -10.59 9.99 -1.72
CA LEU A 215 -10.91 9.77 -3.13
C LEU A 215 -12.43 9.76 -3.37
N ASN A 216 -13.18 9.01 -2.56
CA ASN A 216 -14.65 8.92 -2.67
C ASN A 216 -15.32 10.29 -2.49
N THR A 217 -14.92 11.03 -1.45
CA THR A 217 -15.52 12.34 -1.16
C THR A 217 -15.24 13.37 -2.26
N LEU A 218 -14.03 13.33 -2.85
CA LEU A 218 -13.65 14.24 -3.93
C LEU A 218 -14.34 13.92 -5.25
N THR A 219 -14.60 12.64 -5.55
CA THR A 219 -15.13 12.22 -6.86
C THR A 219 -16.62 11.92 -6.83
N GLY A 220 -17.24 11.87 -5.66
CA GLY A 220 -18.66 11.53 -5.50
C GLY A 220 -18.98 10.05 -5.73
N ASP A 221 -17.96 9.21 -5.89
CA ASP A 221 -18.12 7.76 -6.11
C ASP A 221 -18.06 7.00 -4.79
N SER A 222 -18.67 5.80 -4.78
CA SER A 222 -18.61 4.89 -3.63
C SER A 222 -17.60 3.75 -3.89
N VAL A 223 -16.34 3.96 -3.58
CA VAL A 223 -15.36 2.87 -3.40
C VAL A 223 -15.50 2.33 -1.98
N LEU A 224 -15.40 1.03 -1.79
CA LEU A 224 -15.37 0.41 -0.44
C LEU A 224 -14.30 1.08 0.43
N SER A 225 -14.74 1.94 1.33
CA SER A 225 -13.89 2.49 2.40
C SER A 225 -14.30 1.78 3.70
N GLU A 226 -13.49 0.84 4.13
CA GLU A 226 -13.65 0.17 5.43
C GLU A 226 -12.65 0.77 6.42
N ASP A 227 -13.03 0.88 7.67
CA ASP A 227 -12.14 1.26 8.79
C ASP A 227 -11.29 0.03 9.20
N LYS A 228 -10.54 -0.50 8.22
CA LYS A 228 -9.66 -1.67 8.37
C LYS A 228 -8.34 -1.42 7.66
N LEU A 229 -7.28 -2.00 8.19
CA LEU A 229 -5.96 -1.95 7.55
C LEU A 229 -6.01 -2.62 6.17
N PHE A 230 -5.32 -2.03 5.18
CA PHE A 230 -5.27 -2.52 3.80
C PHE A 230 -6.66 -2.68 3.15
N ALA A 231 -7.56 -1.73 3.38
CA ALA A 231 -8.87 -1.72 2.71
C ALA A 231 -8.73 -1.70 1.18
N THR A 232 -7.73 -0.99 0.65
CA THR A 232 -7.38 -0.92 -0.77
C THR A 232 -6.06 -1.66 -1.02
N LEU A 233 -6.09 -2.68 -1.87
CA LEU A 233 -4.90 -3.38 -2.37
C LEU A 233 -4.62 -3.03 -3.84
N ASP A 234 -5.65 -3.04 -4.66
CA ASP A 234 -5.56 -2.69 -6.08
C ASP A 234 -5.69 -1.18 -6.26
N PRO A 235 -4.79 -0.52 -7.03
CA PRO A 235 -4.89 0.92 -7.27
C PRO A 235 -6.22 1.28 -7.95
N THR A 236 -6.89 2.29 -7.45
CA THR A 236 -8.11 2.80 -8.06
C THR A 236 -7.88 4.20 -8.58
N THR A 237 -8.01 4.40 -9.90
CA THR A 237 -7.86 5.71 -10.53
C THR A 237 -9.23 6.31 -10.86
N ARG A 238 -9.41 7.59 -10.52
CA ARG A 238 -10.61 8.38 -10.80
C ARG A 238 -10.26 9.74 -11.38
N LEU A 239 -11.15 10.26 -12.19
CA LEU A 239 -11.05 11.60 -12.75
C LEU A 239 -11.70 12.58 -11.77
N LEU A 240 -10.94 13.56 -11.31
CA LEU A 240 -11.45 14.72 -10.58
C LEU A 240 -11.57 15.88 -11.58
N THR A 241 -12.75 16.48 -11.66
CA THR A 241 -12.98 17.75 -12.38
C THR A 241 -13.14 18.85 -11.35
N LEU A 242 -12.29 19.86 -11.42
CA LEU A 242 -12.33 21.05 -10.56
C LEU A 242 -13.34 22.07 -11.08
N ASP A 243 -13.72 23.03 -10.25
CA ASP A 243 -14.77 24.02 -10.56
C ASP A 243 -14.40 24.92 -11.75
N ASP A 244 -13.11 25.13 -12.00
CA ASP A 244 -12.59 25.86 -13.15
C ASP A 244 -12.49 25.01 -14.44
N GLY A 245 -12.98 23.77 -14.41
CA GLY A 245 -12.98 22.83 -15.52
C GLY A 245 -11.66 22.06 -15.69
N GLN A 246 -10.63 22.34 -14.89
CA GLN A 246 -9.41 21.56 -14.91
C GLN A 246 -9.65 20.11 -14.45
N GLN A 247 -8.89 19.19 -15.02
CA GLN A 247 -9.02 17.77 -14.75
C GLN A 247 -7.72 17.17 -14.22
N LEU A 248 -7.84 16.30 -13.23
CA LEU A 248 -6.74 15.58 -12.58
C LEU A 248 -7.13 14.12 -12.39
N LEU A 249 -6.24 13.20 -12.76
CA LEU A 249 -6.40 11.79 -12.41
C LEU A 249 -5.87 11.56 -11.00
N LEU A 250 -6.75 11.14 -10.10
CA LEU A 250 -6.39 10.73 -8.74
C LEU A 250 -6.29 9.22 -8.68
N THR A 251 -5.18 8.71 -8.16
CA THR A 251 -5.00 7.27 -7.95
C THR A 251 -4.81 6.99 -6.47
N ASP A 252 -5.75 6.25 -5.87
CA ASP A 252 -5.60 5.68 -4.52
C ASP A 252 -4.60 4.52 -4.58
N THR A 253 -3.67 4.50 -3.64
CA THR A 253 -2.62 3.48 -3.55
C THR A 253 -2.77 2.62 -2.31
N VAL A 254 -2.05 1.51 -2.28
CA VAL A 254 -1.94 0.66 -1.07
C VAL A 254 -1.37 1.48 0.09
N GLY A 255 -1.97 1.32 1.28
CA GLY A 255 -1.45 1.97 2.49
C GLY A 255 -0.10 1.42 2.93
N PHE A 256 0.78 2.28 3.38
CA PHE A 256 2.05 1.90 4.00
C PHE A 256 1.84 1.42 5.44
N ILE A 257 2.73 0.60 5.93
CA ILE A 257 2.70 0.04 7.29
C ILE A 257 4.14 -0.15 7.80
N ARG A 258 4.30 -0.20 9.13
CA ARG A 258 5.60 -0.54 9.75
C ARG A 258 6.05 -1.94 9.39
N LYS A 259 7.36 -2.15 9.36
CA LYS A 259 7.99 -3.46 9.15
C LYS A 259 7.43 -4.17 7.90
N LEU A 260 7.15 -3.39 6.82
CA LEU A 260 6.73 -3.99 5.54
C LEU A 260 7.87 -4.84 4.99
N PRO A 261 7.69 -6.16 4.82
CA PRO A 261 8.77 -7.02 4.36
C PRO A 261 9.25 -6.64 2.95
N HIS A 262 10.57 -6.62 2.72
CA HIS A 262 11.14 -6.26 1.41
C HIS A 262 10.60 -7.11 0.26
N ASN A 263 10.33 -8.39 0.52
CA ASN A 263 9.72 -9.29 -0.47
C ASN A 263 8.32 -8.83 -0.90
N LEU A 264 7.58 -8.16 0.00
CA LEU A 264 6.26 -7.58 -0.30
C LEU A 264 6.40 -6.26 -1.04
N VAL A 265 7.37 -5.41 -0.69
CA VAL A 265 7.66 -4.19 -1.45
C VAL A 265 7.93 -4.52 -2.92
N GLU A 266 8.74 -5.55 -3.20
CA GLU A 266 8.97 -6.03 -4.58
C GLU A 266 7.70 -6.57 -5.25
N ALA A 267 6.87 -7.31 -4.52
CA ALA A 267 5.64 -7.88 -5.09
C ALA A 267 4.62 -6.79 -5.43
N PHE A 268 4.53 -5.73 -4.60
CA PHE A 268 3.61 -4.61 -4.79
C PHE A 268 4.26 -3.40 -5.45
N LYS A 269 5.49 -3.54 -5.93
CA LYS A 269 6.20 -2.45 -6.60
C LYS A 269 5.36 -1.82 -7.71
N SER A 270 4.61 -2.61 -8.47
CA SER A 270 3.77 -2.11 -9.55
C SER A 270 2.58 -1.28 -9.08
N THR A 271 1.98 -1.59 -7.93
CA THR A 271 0.90 -0.78 -7.32
C THR A 271 1.45 0.48 -6.68
N LEU A 272 2.64 0.39 -6.08
CA LEU A 272 3.36 1.52 -5.51
C LEU A 272 4.04 2.39 -6.58
N GLU A 273 4.31 1.83 -7.76
CA GLU A 273 4.86 2.57 -8.92
C GLU A 273 3.92 3.66 -9.43
N GLU A 274 2.62 3.62 -9.12
CA GLU A 274 1.72 4.73 -9.43
C GLU A 274 2.20 6.04 -8.78
N ALA A 275 2.75 5.98 -7.56
CA ALA A 275 3.39 7.13 -6.92
C ALA A 275 4.66 7.59 -7.68
N LYS A 276 5.44 6.65 -8.25
CA LYS A 276 6.64 6.97 -9.04
C LYS A 276 6.31 7.68 -10.35
N TYR A 277 5.20 7.34 -10.99
CA TYR A 277 4.84 7.90 -12.30
C TYR A 277 3.87 9.07 -12.22
N ALA A 278 3.25 9.34 -11.08
CA ALA A 278 2.42 10.50 -10.87
C ALA A 278 3.20 11.82 -11.02
N ASP A 279 2.53 12.88 -11.45
CA ASP A 279 3.09 14.25 -11.49
C ASP A 279 3.17 14.84 -10.09
N TYR A 280 2.18 14.53 -9.24
CA TYR A 280 2.02 15.05 -7.88
C TYR A 280 1.82 13.93 -6.87
N ILE A 281 2.23 14.18 -5.63
CA ILE A 281 1.98 13.31 -4.48
C ILE A 281 1.01 14.01 -3.53
N ILE A 282 -0.07 13.33 -3.18
CA ILE A 282 -1.00 13.74 -2.12
C ILE A 282 -0.77 12.81 -0.94
N HIS A 283 -0.05 13.31 0.07
CA HIS A 283 0.27 12.55 1.28
C HIS A 283 -0.82 12.75 2.32
N VAL A 284 -1.59 11.70 2.61
CA VAL A 284 -2.66 11.73 3.61
C VAL A 284 -2.13 11.19 4.94
N VAL A 285 -2.24 12.00 5.98
CA VAL A 285 -1.77 11.71 7.35
C VAL A 285 -2.95 11.71 8.30
N ASP A 286 -3.06 10.69 9.14
CA ASP A 286 -4.05 10.67 10.24
C ASP A 286 -3.57 11.58 11.37
N ALA A 287 -4.09 12.78 11.44
CA ALA A 287 -3.74 13.76 12.46
C ALA A 287 -4.25 13.40 13.86
N SER A 288 -5.17 12.45 13.98
CA SER A 288 -5.66 11.96 15.27
C SER A 288 -4.77 10.89 15.89
N ASN A 289 -3.80 10.35 15.11
CA ASN A 289 -2.90 9.31 15.59
C ASN A 289 -1.70 9.94 16.32
N PRO A 290 -1.39 9.55 17.57
CA PRO A 290 -0.24 10.07 18.30
C PRO A 290 1.11 9.85 17.59
N GLN A 291 1.20 8.82 16.72
CA GLN A 291 2.38 8.48 15.96
C GLN A 291 2.42 9.05 14.54
N ALA A 292 1.63 10.07 14.25
CA ALA A 292 1.54 10.68 12.91
C ALA A 292 2.94 11.03 12.33
N GLU A 293 3.85 11.56 13.15
CA GLU A 293 5.22 11.90 12.71
C GLU A 293 6.03 10.68 12.29
N MET A 294 5.95 9.59 13.05
CA MET A 294 6.64 8.34 12.71
C MET A 294 6.01 7.71 11.47
N GLN A 295 4.69 7.71 11.36
CA GLN A 295 3.99 7.22 10.16
C GLN A 295 4.38 8.03 8.93
N MET A 296 4.48 9.35 9.02
CA MET A 296 4.99 10.22 7.95
C MET A 296 6.42 9.83 7.56
N HIS A 297 7.29 9.59 8.53
CA HIS A 297 8.67 9.17 8.27
C HIS A 297 8.72 7.86 7.46
N ILE A 298 7.95 6.86 7.83
CA ILE A 298 7.85 5.57 7.12
C ILE A 298 7.39 5.77 5.68
N VAL A 299 6.38 6.61 5.46
CA VAL A 299 5.88 6.93 4.11
C VAL A 299 6.99 7.56 3.26
N TYR A 300 7.72 8.55 3.80
CA TYR A 300 8.80 9.20 3.06
C TYR A 300 9.98 8.27 2.75
N GLU A 301 10.38 7.40 3.69
CA GLU A 301 11.42 6.40 3.42
C GLU A 301 10.99 5.42 2.33
N THR A 302 9.73 4.97 2.35
CA THR A 302 9.21 4.10 1.30
C THR A 302 9.14 4.81 -0.07
N LEU A 303 8.71 6.08 -0.11
CA LEU A 303 8.72 6.89 -1.34
C LEU A 303 10.15 7.07 -1.89
N LYS A 304 11.14 7.18 -1.00
CA LYS A 304 12.56 7.25 -1.38
C LYS A 304 13.04 5.93 -2.01
N GLU A 305 12.71 4.79 -1.41
CA GLU A 305 13.04 3.47 -1.96
C GLU A 305 12.39 3.24 -3.34
N LEU A 306 11.21 3.77 -3.56
CA LEU A 306 10.49 3.72 -4.84
C LEU A 306 11.04 4.70 -5.89
N GLY A 307 11.92 5.62 -5.50
CA GLY A 307 12.42 6.69 -6.38
C GLY A 307 11.34 7.71 -6.74
N ALA A 308 10.40 7.96 -5.84
CA ALA A 308 9.31 8.93 -5.98
C ALA A 308 9.56 10.25 -5.26
N LEU A 309 10.72 10.43 -4.60
CA LEU A 309 11.10 11.71 -3.99
C LEU A 309 11.37 12.79 -5.05
N GLY A 310 11.19 14.06 -4.65
CA GLY A 310 11.43 15.23 -5.50
C GLY A 310 10.24 15.64 -6.36
N LYS A 311 9.09 14.99 -6.17
CA LYS A 311 7.82 15.41 -6.76
C LYS A 311 7.14 16.44 -5.86
N LYS A 312 6.36 17.34 -6.47
CA LYS A 312 5.55 18.28 -5.72
C LYS A 312 4.58 17.53 -4.82
N THR A 313 4.73 17.74 -3.52
CA THR A 313 4.02 16.98 -2.48
C THR A 313 3.08 17.90 -1.71
N ILE A 314 1.82 17.47 -1.58
CA ILE A 314 0.79 18.12 -0.78
C ILE A 314 0.46 17.20 0.38
N THR A 315 0.72 17.62 1.61
CA THR A 315 0.37 16.85 2.80
C THR A 315 -0.97 17.29 3.36
N LEU A 316 -1.88 16.35 3.48
CA LEU A 316 -3.22 16.53 4.02
C LEU A 316 -3.30 15.89 5.41
N PHE A 317 -3.38 16.72 6.45
CA PHE A 317 -3.60 16.27 7.81
C PHE A 317 -5.10 15.97 8.00
N ASN A 318 -5.46 14.71 7.78
CA ASN A 318 -6.83 14.22 7.79
C ASN A 318 -7.34 13.90 9.20
N LYS A 319 -8.64 13.64 9.30
CA LYS A 319 -9.38 13.31 10.53
C LYS A 319 -9.40 14.45 11.56
N GLN A 320 -9.43 15.71 11.07
CA GLN A 320 -9.50 16.89 11.96
C GLN A 320 -10.75 16.87 12.89
N ASP A 321 -11.80 16.18 12.48
CA ASP A 321 -12.99 15.93 13.29
C ASP A 321 -12.73 15.14 14.58
N ARG A 322 -11.54 14.53 14.73
CA ARG A 322 -11.12 13.75 15.89
C ARG A 322 -9.97 14.41 16.67
N VAL A 323 -9.43 15.53 16.16
CA VAL A 323 -8.24 16.18 16.75
C VAL A 323 -8.68 17.26 17.75
N SER A 324 -8.20 17.15 18.98
CA SER A 324 -8.30 18.21 19.99
C SER A 324 -6.87 18.56 20.43
N GLY A 325 -6.18 19.48 19.77
CA GLY A 325 -4.84 19.86 20.19
C GLY A 325 -3.94 20.47 19.10
N GLU A 326 -2.62 20.36 19.31
CA GLU A 326 -1.59 20.97 18.47
C GLU A 326 -1.61 20.44 17.03
N SER A 327 -1.21 21.31 16.08
CA SER A 327 -1.19 20.98 14.68
C SER A 327 0.18 20.43 14.27
N PHE A 328 0.19 19.27 13.64
CA PHE A 328 1.37 18.76 12.95
C PHE A 328 1.76 19.65 11.78
N ARG A 329 3.03 19.67 11.46
CA ARG A 329 3.58 20.38 10.29
C ARG A 329 4.52 19.45 9.54
N ASP A 330 4.34 19.36 8.23
CA ASP A 330 5.25 18.65 7.36
C ASP A 330 6.19 19.62 6.66
N LEU A 331 7.47 19.59 7.05
CA LEU A 331 8.52 20.45 6.49
C LEU A 331 9.08 19.93 5.15
N ARG A 332 8.71 18.71 4.75
CA ARG A 332 9.16 18.09 3.49
C ARG A 332 8.17 18.33 2.35
N ALA A 333 6.94 18.67 2.67
CA ALA A 333 5.90 18.95 1.69
C ALA A 333 5.97 20.40 1.17
N ASP A 334 5.58 20.59 -0.09
CA ASP A 334 5.46 21.93 -0.69
C ASP A 334 4.26 22.68 -0.13
N HIS A 335 3.17 21.96 0.16
CA HIS A 335 1.95 22.50 0.74
C HIS A 335 1.41 21.58 1.84
N THR A 336 0.77 22.19 2.84
CA THR A 336 0.11 21.46 3.92
C THR A 336 -1.28 22.02 4.19
N LEU A 337 -2.27 21.16 4.32
CA LEU A 337 -3.64 21.50 4.65
C LEU A 337 -4.20 20.60 5.73
N LYS A 338 -5.16 21.11 6.48
CA LYS A 338 -5.94 20.36 7.46
C LYS A 338 -7.29 20.04 6.85
N ILE A 339 -7.69 18.77 6.91
CA ILE A 339 -8.94 18.31 6.32
C ILE A 339 -9.64 17.28 7.21
N SER A 340 -10.92 17.10 6.97
CA SER A 340 -11.64 15.89 7.32
C SER A 340 -12.30 15.32 6.06
N ALA A 341 -11.75 14.25 5.54
CA ALA A 341 -12.32 13.56 4.38
C ALA A 341 -13.74 13.03 4.65
N ARG A 342 -14.06 12.79 5.92
CA ARG A 342 -15.37 12.30 6.35
C ARG A 342 -16.44 13.41 6.37
N THR A 343 -16.11 14.60 6.87
CA THR A 343 -17.06 15.71 7.02
C THR A 343 -17.05 16.65 5.82
N GLY A 344 -16.01 16.61 5.00
CA GLY A 344 -15.79 17.52 3.89
C GLY A 344 -15.04 18.82 4.29
N GLU A 345 -14.71 19.01 5.56
CA GLU A 345 -13.98 20.17 6.06
C GLU A 345 -12.60 20.29 5.36
N GLY A 346 -12.26 21.51 4.90
CA GLY A 346 -10.98 21.81 4.24
C GLY A 346 -10.87 21.29 2.78
N LEU A 347 -11.87 20.56 2.25
CA LEU A 347 -11.79 20.02 0.90
C LEU A 347 -11.94 21.08 -0.19
N GLU A 348 -12.71 22.12 0.04
CA GLU A 348 -12.82 23.23 -0.92
C GLU A 348 -11.51 24.01 -1.03
N GLU A 349 -10.83 24.27 0.10
CA GLU A 349 -9.47 24.86 0.10
C GLU A 349 -8.48 23.97 -0.64
N PHE A 350 -8.60 22.65 -0.46
CA PHE A 350 -7.76 21.69 -1.15
C PHE A 350 -8.01 21.69 -2.67
N LYS A 351 -9.26 21.76 -3.13
CA LYS A 351 -9.59 21.88 -4.56
C LYS A 351 -9.05 23.18 -5.16
N GLN A 352 -9.16 24.31 -4.44
CA GLN A 352 -8.59 25.59 -4.86
C GLN A 352 -7.07 25.50 -5.01
N LEU A 353 -6.37 24.92 -4.02
CA LEU A 353 -4.93 24.68 -4.09
C LEU A 353 -4.54 23.81 -5.29
N LEU A 354 -5.31 22.74 -5.57
CA LEU A 354 -5.09 21.91 -6.75
C LEU A 354 -5.24 22.70 -8.04
N SER A 355 -6.28 23.57 -8.15
CA SER A 355 -6.46 24.46 -9.32
C SER A 355 -5.26 25.39 -9.53
N GLU A 356 -4.73 25.97 -8.46
CA GLU A 356 -3.55 26.84 -8.52
C GLU A 356 -2.31 26.06 -8.99
N ILE A 357 -2.07 24.88 -8.41
CA ILE A 357 -0.93 24.02 -8.77
C ILE A 357 -1.00 23.56 -10.22
N LEU A 358 -2.18 23.15 -10.69
CA LEU A 358 -2.38 22.74 -12.08
C LEU A 358 -2.24 23.89 -13.06
N ALA A 359 -2.57 25.11 -12.63
CA ALA A 359 -2.41 26.33 -13.42
C ALA A 359 -0.94 26.79 -13.55
N GLU A 360 -0.05 26.32 -12.66
CA GLU A 360 1.36 26.68 -12.73
C GLU A 360 1.98 26.29 -14.09
N GLY A 361 2.60 27.25 -14.74
CA GLY A 361 3.24 27.02 -16.05
C GLY A 361 2.28 26.99 -17.25
N GLN A 362 0.97 27.15 -17.01
CA GLN A 362 -0.03 27.26 -18.06
C GLN A 362 -0.52 28.71 -18.19
N ILE A 363 -0.90 29.09 -19.41
CA ILE A 363 -1.53 30.40 -19.70
C ILE A 363 -3.00 30.14 -19.98
N TYR A 364 -3.88 30.80 -19.24
CA TYR A 364 -5.30 30.82 -19.56
C TYR A 364 -5.50 31.69 -20.79
N MET A 365 -6.26 31.19 -21.77
CA MET A 365 -6.65 31.94 -22.95
C MET A 365 -8.15 31.77 -23.22
N GLU A 366 -8.73 32.86 -23.74
CA GLU A 366 -10.08 32.87 -24.27
C GLU A 366 -10.00 33.53 -25.64
N ARG A 367 -10.34 32.79 -26.69
CA ARG A 367 -10.20 33.22 -28.07
C ARG A 367 -11.29 32.66 -28.96
N LEU A 368 -11.76 33.50 -29.90
CA LEU A 368 -12.61 33.09 -31.01
C LEU A 368 -11.71 32.72 -32.19
N PHE A 369 -11.69 31.46 -32.54
CA PHE A 369 -10.93 30.93 -33.70
C PHE A 369 -11.84 30.94 -34.92
N PRO A 370 -11.42 31.57 -36.05
CA PRO A 370 -12.07 31.39 -37.31
C PRO A 370 -12.09 29.90 -37.70
N TYR A 371 -13.11 29.45 -38.43
CA TYR A 371 -13.19 28.05 -38.86
C TYR A 371 -11.99 27.60 -39.71
N SER A 372 -11.31 28.54 -40.39
CA SER A 372 -10.06 28.29 -41.13
C SER A 372 -8.87 27.90 -40.21
N GLU A 373 -8.92 28.30 -38.93
CA GLU A 373 -7.85 28.05 -37.94
C GLU A 373 -8.16 26.90 -37.02
N ALA A 374 -9.14 26.02 -37.32
CA ALA A 374 -9.52 24.88 -36.52
C ALA A 374 -8.34 23.92 -36.19
N GLY A 375 -7.27 23.94 -37.01
CA GLY A 375 -6.04 23.20 -36.73
C GLY A 375 -5.31 23.65 -35.46
N GLN A 376 -5.44 24.93 -35.06
CA GLN A 376 -4.85 25.43 -33.83
C GLN A 376 -5.60 24.89 -32.59
N ILE A 377 -6.91 24.66 -32.70
CA ILE A 377 -7.70 24.02 -31.64
C ILE A 377 -7.24 22.58 -31.43
N GLN A 378 -6.82 21.89 -32.48
CA GLN A 378 -6.26 20.57 -32.36
C GLN A 378 -4.95 20.56 -31.55
N LEU A 379 -4.09 21.56 -31.71
CA LEU A 379 -2.90 21.73 -30.87
C LEU A 379 -3.26 22.01 -29.40
N ILE A 380 -4.32 22.78 -29.16
CA ILE A 380 -4.83 22.99 -27.80
C ILE A 380 -5.33 21.69 -27.19
N ARG A 381 -6.03 20.84 -27.96
CA ARG A 381 -6.49 19.51 -27.48
C ARG A 381 -5.33 18.55 -27.22
N GLU A 382 -4.25 18.64 -27.99
CA GLU A 382 -3.09 17.75 -27.88
C GLU A 382 -2.13 18.15 -26.78
N TYR A 383 -1.88 19.46 -26.60
CA TYR A 383 -0.83 19.98 -25.70
C TYR A 383 -1.36 20.81 -24.53
N GLY A 384 -2.60 21.27 -24.58
CA GLY A 384 -3.24 22.09 -23.57
C GLY A 384 -4.43 21.38 -22.92
N GLN A 385 -5.20 22.14 -22.17
CA GLN A 385 -6.45 21.70 -21.56
C GLN A 385 -7.60 22.56 -22.09
N LEU A 386 -8.51 21.95 -22.86
CA LEU A 386 -9.70 22.61 -23.38
C LEU A 386 -10.77 22.64 -22.27
N LEU A 387 -11.14 23.85 -21.83
CA LEU A 387 -12.13 24.06 -20.76
C LEU A 387 -13.54 24.20 -21.32
N SER A 388 -13.70 24.95 -22.42
CA SER A 388 -14.97 25.01 -23.16
C SER A 388 -14.73 25.25 -24.65
N GLU A 389 -15.66 24.77 -25.46
CA GLU A 389 -15.68 24.97 -26.91
C GLU A 389 -17.14 25.23 -27.34
N GLU A 390 -17.38 26.39 -27.95
CA GLU A 390 -18.69 26.78 -28.43
C GLU A 390 -18.63 27.21 -29.88
N TYR A 391 -19.49 26.63 -30.72
CA TYR A 391 -19.60 26.99 -32.12
C TYR A 391 -20.52 28.16 -32.28
N THR A 392 -20.01 29.30 -32.82
CA THR A 392 -20.75 30.51 -33.06
C THR A 392 -20.76 30.87 -34.55
N GLU A 393 -21.59 31.80 -34.99
CA GLU A 393 -21.63 32.23 -36.39
C GLU A 393 -20.29 32.83 -36.90
N GLY A 394 -19.46 33.39 -35.99
CA GLY A 394 -18.17 33.99 -36.29
C GLY A 394 -16.97 33.04 -36.17
N GLY A 395 -17.16 31.81 -35.71
CA GLY A 395 -16.07 30.88 -35.47
C GLY A 395 -16.29 30.01 -34.22
N ILE A 396 -15.24 29.45 -33.71
CA ILE A 396 -15.23 28.58 -32.52
C ILE A 396 -14.68 29.35 -31.34
N ALA A 397 -15.52 29.65 -30.36
CA ALA A 397 -15.10 30.25 -29.10
C ALA A 397 -14.49 29.20 -28.18
N VAL A 398 -13.23 29.39 -27.83
CA VAL A 398 -12.45 28.42 -27.02
C VAL A 398 -11.96 29.07 -25.76
N LYS A 399 -12.20 28.40 -24.62
CA LYS A 399 -11.52 28.69 -23.36
C LYS A 399 -10.59 27.53 -23.08
N ALA A 400 -9.32 27.81 -22.87
CA ALA A 400 -8.31 26.79 -22.67
C ALA A 400 -7.19 27.25 -21.76
N ARG A 401 -6.48 26.30 -21.15
CA ARG A 401 -5.17 26.49 -20.53
C ARG A 401 -4.13 25.80 -21.40
N VAL A 402 -3.11 26.54 -21.79
CA VAL A 402 -2.05 26.03 -22.68
C VAL A 402 -0.67 26.24 -22.05
N PRO A 403 0.27 25.29 -22.21
CA PRO A 403 1.65 25.47 -21.80
C PRO A 403 2.24 26.72 -22.43
N ARG A 404 3.13 27.42 -21.71
CA ARG A 404 3.80 28.63 -22.21
C ARG A 404 4.49 28.43 -23.56
N GLU A 405 4.99 27.22 -23.81
CA GLU A 405 5.68 26.85 -25.05
C GLU A 405 4.74 26.72 -26.27
N ILE A 406 3.47 26.42 -26.02
CA ILE A 406 2.45 26.21 -27.05
C ILE A 406 1.65 27.49 -27.29
N TYR A 407 1.53 28.36 -26.28
CA TYR A 407 0.77 29.58 -26.36
C TYR A 407 1.08 30.46 -27.62
N PRO A 408 2.37 30.67 -28.01
CA PRO A 408 2.67 31.43 -29.24
C PRO A 408 2.24 30.75 -30.56
N LYS A 409 1.92 29.44 -30.53
CA LYS A 409 1.49 28.69 -31.72
C LYS A 409 -0.02 28.69 -31.91
N VAL A 410 -0.75 29.11 -30.90
CA VAL A 410 -2.22 29.11 -30.86
C VAL A 410 -2.80 30.55 -30.68
N THR A 411 -1.92 31.54 -30.61
CA THR A 411 -2.24 32.95 -30.64
C THR A 411 -1.80 33.61 -31.93
#